data_5cac419548ac632689a82ea9aef2985c
#
_entry.id   5cac419548ac632689a82ea9aef2985c
#
_cell.length_a   1.000
_cell.length_b   1.000
_cell.length_c   1.000
_cell.angle_alpha   90.00
_cell.angle_beta   90.00
_cell.angle_gamma   90.00
#
_symmetry.space_group_name_H-M   'P 1'
#
loop_
_entity.id
_entity.type
_entity.pdbx_description
1 polymer ?
#
loop_
_entity_poly.entity_id
_entity_poly.type
_entity_poly.pdbx_seq_one_letter_code
_entity_poly.pdbx_strand_id
1 'polypeptide(L)'
;MDTGQALTRFFQRDSTKANHLTLYPNMEDEFWLWISSWALFITKPSDLNPEYSDEGYDLPPLEVRWHEIPIHYGDAMEKDGQMQLFQEAAEGLKEAAQVKRESIDKRVEKMKEIVDASPEDNFLLWHDLEAERHAIKKAMPDEGDIYGSMDYDLREKRVIDFSEGRMRLFATKKSLSGSGCNFQRHCHREIFLGIDYEFNDFIQAVHRCYRFLQQDTVVIDIIYMENEKAIKDALMEKWKNHNHMVDKMIAIVKKYGLNAANKAERLERKMGVEGSREERTVRGKHYEAVYGDCVEETRAMEGNSVDLIHTSIPFGNHYEYSANYNDFGHNQDTGRFFEQMDFLTPELLRVLRPGRVAAIHVKDRVLFGNATGTGMPTIEPFHAQCISHYMKHGFQYFGMITVVTDVVRENNQTYRLGWTEQCKDGSKMGVGCPEYILLFRKLPTDRSTAYADDPVKKSKEDYTRAQWQIDAHGYWRSSGDRLVSKEELESISVDNLQAVYREYSREHIYNYEEHVELAKKLDENGKLPATFMVVAPGSWNQMEVWDDINRMRTLNTAQSRRRAQMHVCPLQLDIVERIINRYSNEGDTVYDPFGGLMTVPMTAVKMHRYGKGCELNPDYFRDGVGY
;
A
#
# COMPACT_ATOMS: atom_id res chain seq x y z
N MET A 1 13.86 -1.61 -6.88
CA MET A 1 12.54 -1.73 -6.24
C MET A 1 12.75 -1.85 -4.74
N ASP A 2 12.12 -1.01 -3.96
CA ASP A 2 12.17 -1.09 -2.50
C ASP A 2 11.08 -2.03 -1.94
N THR A 3 11.07 -2.23 -0.61
CA THR A 3 10.12 -3.16 0.03
C THR A 3 8.66 -2.76 -0.18
N GLY A 4 8.33 -1.46 -0.13
CA GLY A 4 6.96 -0.99 -0.34
C GLY A 4 6.46 -1.24 -1.76
N GLN A 5 7.29 -0.89 -2.75
CA GLN A 5 7.03 -1.18 -4.16
C GLN A 5 6.87 -2.67 -4.43
N ALA A 6 7.70 -3.51 -3.80
CA ALA A 6 7.61 -4.95 -3.95
C ALA A 6 6.33 -5.53 -3.34
N LEU A 7 5.98 -5.08 -2.13
CA LEU A 7 4.76 -5.51 -1.46
C LEU A 7 3.52 -5.15 -2.27
N THR A 8 3.48 -3.96 -2.82
CA THR A 8 2.36 -3.49 -3.62
C THR A 8 2.23 -4.20 -4.95
N ARG A 9 3.36 -4.41 -5.63
CA ARG A 9 3.39 -5.04 -6.94
C ARG A 9 3.00 -6.51 -6.90
N PHE A 10 3.52 -7.23 -5.91
CA PHE A 10 3.46 -8.68 -5.91
C PHE A 10 2.42 -9.25 -4.95
N PHE A 11 1.92 -8.44 -4.00
CA PHE A 11 1.06 -8.94 -2.93
C PHE A 11 -0.30 -8.27 -2.89
N GLN A 12 -1.31 -9.09 -2.74
CA GLN A 12 -2.68 -8.69 -2.45
C GLN A 12 -2.87 -8.56 -0.94
N ARG A 13 -3.46 -7.44 -0.50
CA ARG A 13 -3.86 -7.27 0.90
C ARG A 13 -5.20 -7.95 1.16
N ASP A 14 -5.26 -8.75 2.19
CA ASP A 14 -6.53 -9.26 2.69
C ASP A 14 -7.25 -8.13 3.44
N SER A 15 -8.40 -7.70 2.90
CA SER A 15 -9.21 -6.63 3.51
C SER A 15 -9.85 -7.05 4.85
N THR A 16 -9.85 -8.35 5.17
CA THR A 16 -10.48 -8.90 6.37
C THR A 16 -9.50 -9.09 7.54
N LYS A 17 -8.19 -9.11 7.26
CA LYS A 17 -7.13 -9.32 8.27
C LYS A 17 -6.01 -8.30 8.12
N ALA A 18 -5.78 -7.51 9.16
CA ALA A 18 -4.66 -6.57 9.20
C ALA A 18 -3.32 -7.29 8.98
N ASN A 19 -2.47 -6.74 8.10
CA ASN A 19 -1.14 -7.25 7.78
C ASN A 19 -1.08 -8.64 7.10
N HIS A 20 -2.18 -9.16 6.59
CA HIS A 20 -2.17 -10.39 5.81
C HIS A 20 -1.96 -10.06 4.32
N LEU A 21 -0.83 -10.50 3.79
CA LEU A 21 -0.43 -10.29 2.40
C LEU A 21 -0.37 -11.65 1.70
N THR A 22 -1.00 -11.75 0.54
CA THR A 22 -0.97 -12.95 -0.32
C THR A 22 -0.36 -12.59 -1.66
N LEU A 23 0.61 -13.37 -2.11
CA LEU A 23 1.23 -13.19 -3.43
C LEU A 23 0.18 -13.38 -4.53
N TYR A 24 0.14 -12.45 -5.51
CA TYR A 24 -0.71 -12.63 -6.69
C TYR A 24 -0.25 -13.87 -7.48
N PRO A 25 -1.12 -14.86 -7.75
CA PRO A 25 -0.72 -16.09 -8.42
C PRO A 25 -0.11 -15.87 -9.81
N ASN A 26 -0.57 -14.85 -10.54
CA ASN A 26 -0.06 -14.48 -11.86
C ASN A 26 1.28 -13.70 -11.81
N MET A 27 1.69 -13.22 -10.65
CA MET A 27 2.93 -12.47 -10.43
C MET A 27 4.02 -13.30 -9.74
N GLU A 28 3.75 -14.56 -9.43
CA GLU A 28 4.66 -15.40 -8.65
C GLU A 28 6.03 -15.57 -9.33
N ASP A 29 6.05 -15.90 -10.62
CA ASP A 29 7.32 -16.10 -11.36
C ASP A 29 8.14 -14.80 -11.46
N GLU A 30 7.47 -13.65 -11.60
CA GLU A 30 8.14 -12.35 -11.65
C GLU A 30 8.68 -11.92 -10.28
N PHE A 31 7.94 -12.19 -9.23
CA PHE A 31 8.39 -11.97 -7.86
C PHE A 31 9.68 -12.75 -7.57
N TRP A 32 9.73 -14.04 -7.90
CA TRP A 32 10.91 -14.85 -7.67
C TRP A 32 12.08 -14.46 -8.57
N LEU A 33 11.81 -14.03 -9.81
CA LEU A 33 12.83 -13.48 -10.70
C LEU A 33 13.41 -12.18 -10.13
N TRP A 34 12.59 -11.31 -9.57
CA TRP A 34 13.04 -10.10 -8.91
C TRP A 34 13.88 -10.42 -7.66
N ILE A 35 13.43 -11.32 -6.79
CA ILE A 35 14.22 -11.78 -5.63
C ILE A 35 15.58 -12.28 -6.10
N SER A 36 15.64 -13.06 -7.16
CA SER A 36 16.88 -13.64 -7.70
C SER A 36 17.86 -12.59 -8.27
N SER A 37 17.43 -11.33 -8.47
CA SER A 37 18.31 -10.25 -8.93
C SER A 37 19.28 -9.75 -7.84
N TRP A 38 18.96 -9.96 -6.56
CA TRP A 38 19.76 -9.50 -5.42
C TRP A 38 19.93 -10.56 -4.32
N ALA A 39 19.21 -11.67 -4.39
CA ALA A 39 19.35 -12.80 -3.47
C ALA A 39 19.62 -14.10 -4.25
N LEU A 40 20.43 -14.97 -3.70
CA LEU A 40 20.78 -16.24 -4.31
C LEU A 40 20.51 -17.37 -3.32
N PHE A 41 19.72 -18.36 -3.77
CA PHE A 41 19.49 -19.59 -3.05
C PHE A 41 20.06 -20.76 -3.86
N ILE A 42 21.02 -21.47 -3.26
CA ILE A 42 21.67 -22.63 -3.83
C ILE A 42 21.71 -23.68 -2.74
N THR A 43 21.29 -24.89 -3.05
CA THR A 43 21.34 -26.01 -2.12
C THR A 43 22.52 -26.94 -2.43
N LYS A 44 22.89 -27.03 -3.71
CA LYS A 44 23.97 -27.89 -4.19
C LYS A 44 24.65 -27.35 -5.44
N PRO A 45 25.88 -27.75 -5.77
CA PRO A 45 26.65 -27.24 -6.89
C PRO A 45 25.96 -27.37 -8.25
N SER A 46 25.22 -28.46 -8.51
CA SER A 46 24.49 -28.64 -9.78
C SER A 46 23.34 -27.65 -9.98
N ASP A 47 22.91 -26.90 -8.95
CA ASP A 47 21.95 -25.81 -9.10
C ASP A 47 22.56 -24.63 -9.87
N LEU A 48 23.89 -24.48 -9.82
CA LEU A 48 24.65 -23.46 -10.55
C LEU A 48 24.97 -23.88 -11.99
N ASN A 49 25.52 -25.09 -12.10
CA ASN A 49 25.87 -25.70 -13.38
C ASN A 49 25.65 -27.21 -13.28
N PRO A 50 24.84 -27.82 -14.16
CA PRO A 50 24.58 -29.25 -14.18
C PRO A 50 25.83 -30.16 -14.28
N GLU A 51 26.97 -29.61 -14.74
CA GLU A 51 28.23 -30.34 -14.83
C GLU A 51 29.00 -30.43 -13.49
N TYR A 52 28.58 -29.68 -12.45
CA TYR A 52 29.24 -29.73 -11.15
C TYR A 52 28.77 -30.95 -10.35
N SER A 53 29.72 -31.57 -9.65
CA SER A 53 29.44 -32.72 -8.78
C SER A 53 28.67 -32.27 -7.52
N ASP A 54 27.62 -33.00 -7.18
CA ASP A 54 26.88 -32.84 -5.94
C ASP A 54 27.42 -33.72 -4.79
N GLU A 55 28.56 -34.31 -4.93
CA GLU A 55 29.17 -35.15 -3.89
C GLU A 55 29.27 -34.41 -2.56
N GLY A 56 28.70 -35.00 -1.51
CA GLY A 56 28.61 -34.42 -0.17
C GLY A 56 27.46 -33.39 0.02
N TYR A 57 26.74 -33.00 -1.04
CA TYR A 57 25.61 -32.08 -0.98
C TYR A 57 24.26 -32.77 -1.14
N ASP A 58 24.21 -34.02 -1.59
CA ASP A 58 23.00 -34.81 -1.59
C ASP A 58 22.70 -35.24 -0.15
N LEU A 59 21.75 -34.58 0.47
CA LEU A 59 21.42 -34.79 1.87
C LEU A 59 20.55 -36.03 2.06
N PRO A 60 20.80 -36.80 3.16
CA PRO A 60 19.93 -37.90 3.52
C PRO A 60 18.53 -37.42 3.90
N PRO A 61 17.55 -38.33 4.12
CA PRO A 61 16.22 -37.94 4.56
C PRO A 61 16.23 -37.14 5.86
N LEU A 62 15.28 -36.18 5.96
CA LEU A 62 14.99 -35.45 7.18
C LEU A 62 13.68 -35.96 7.77
N GLU A 63 13.72 -36.49 8.98
CA GLU A 63 12.55 -36.98 9.71
C GLU A 63 12.20 -36.02 10.85
N VAL A 64 10.97 -35.52 10.87
CA VAL A 64 10.48 -34.61 11.91
C VAL A 64 9.43 -35.30 12.75
N ARG A 65 9.67 -35.42 14.04
CA ARG A 65 8.78 -36.07 15.00
C ARG A 65 8.21 -35.04 15.97
N TRP A 66 6.91 -35.00 16.06
CA TRP A 66 6.19 -34.07 16.94
C TRP A 66 5.70 -34.82 18.18
N HIS A 67 6.14 -34.40 19.37
CA HIS A 67 5.79 -34.98 20.65
C HIS A 67 4.84 -34.05 21.42
N GLU A 68 3.55 -34.36 21.36
CA GLU A 68 2.53 -33.63 22.11
C GLU A 68 2.45 -34.09 23.55
N ILE A 69 2.55 -33.15 24.49
CA ILE A 69 2.35 -33.42 25.92
C ILE A 69 0.94 -32.94 26.29
N PRO A 70 0.07 -33.86 26.76
CA PRO A 70 -1.30 -33.48 27.16
C PRO A 70 -1.29 -32.66 28.43
N ILE A 71 -2.27 -31.75 28.55
CA ILE A 71 -2.51 -30.95 29.75
C ILE A 71 -3.52 -31.68 30.60
N HIS A 72 -3.10 -32.10 31.80
CA HIS A 72 -4.03 -32.69 32.77
C HIS A 72 -4.66 -31.58 33.61
N TYR A 73 -5.94 -31.35 33.43
CA TYR A 73 -6.74 -30.31 34.14
C TYR A 73 -6.79 -30.44 35.67
N GLY A 74 -6.17 -31.46 36.24
CA GLY A 74 -6.12 -31.69 37.68
C GLY A 74 -5.01 -30.96 38.45
N ASP A 75 -4.01 -30.42 37.77
CA ASP A 75 -2.80 -29.84 38.37
C ASP A 75 -2.81 -28.30 38.48
N ALA A 76 -3.88 -27.64 38.01
CA ALA A 76 -3.98 -26.17 37.97
C ALA A 76 -4.66 -25.63 39.24
N MET A 77 -3.94 -25.61 40.37
CA MET A 77 -4.27 -24.75 41.50
C MET A 77 -3.42 -23.48 41.46
N GLU A 78 -4.05 -22.33 41.25
CA GLU A 78 -3.37 -21.05 41.47
C GLU A 78 -3.01 -20.86 42.96
N LYS A 79 -1.99 -20.01 43.20
CA LYS A 79 -1.51 -19.65 44.54
C LYS A 79 -2.59 -19.08 45.49
N ASP A 80 -3.73 -18.66 44.95
CA ASP A 80 -4.87 -18.08 45.69
C ASP A 80 -6.11 -19.00 45.75
N GLY A 81 -5.99 -20.28 45.36
CA GLY A 81 -7.08 -21.26 45.55
C GLY A 81 -8.26 -21.15 44.59
N GLN A 82 -8.18 -20.35 43.50
CA GLN A 82 -9.18 -20.32 42.43
C GLN A 82 -8.79 -21.31 41.33
N MET A 83 -9.72 -22.15 40.88
CA MET A 83 -9.57 -23.00 39.71
C MET A 83 -9.56 -22.15 38.42
N GLN A 84 -8.49 -22.16 37.66
CA GLN A 84 -8.54 -21.69 36.27
C GLN A 84 -9.42 -22.64 35.43
N LEU A 85 -10.59 -22.16 35.05
CA LEU A 85 -11.56 -22.93 34.25
C LEU A 85 -11.16 -23.14 32.78
N PHE A 86 -10.25 -22.33 32.27
CA PHE A 86 -9.74 -22.41 30.87
C PHE A 86 -8.28 -21.99 30.82
N GLN A 87 -7.38 -22.87 30.40
CA GLN A 87 -6.08 -22.47 29.86
C GLN A 87 -6.28 -22.06 28.41
N GLU A 88 -6.20 -20.75 28.17
CA GLU A 88 -6.29 -20.19 26.82
C GLU A 88 -5.14 -20.70 25.96
N ALA A 89 -5.40 -20.88 24.64
CA ALA A 89 -4.35 -21.24 23.69
C ALA A 89 -3.29 -20.13 23.63
N ALA A 90 -2.01 -20.49 23.54
CA ALA A 90 -0.91 -19.54 23.44
C ALA A 90 -0.95 -18.82 22.09
N GLU A 91 -1.53 -17.62 22.04
CA GLU A 91 -1.69 -16.82 20.81
C GLU A 91 -0.59 -15.78 20.61
N GLY A 92 0.29 -15.56 21.59
CA GLY A 92 1.37 -14.58 21.55
C GLY A 92 2.69 -15.03 22.16
N LEU A 93 3.75 -14.23 21.97
CA LEU A 93 5.11 -14.54 22.47
C LEU A 93 5.19 -14.61 24.00
N LYS A 94 4.40 -13.80 24.70
CA LYS A 94 4.39 -13.78 26.20
C LYS A 94 3.72 -15.03 26.76
N GLU A 95 2.60 -15.40 26.19
CA GLU A 95 1.82 -16.59 26.55
C GLU A 95 2.63 -17.86 26.26
N ALA A 96 3.30 -17.96 25.11
CA ALA A 96 4.19 -19.04 24.77
C ALA A 96 5.35 -19.20 25.79
N ALA A 97 5.96 -18.09 26.21
CA ALA A 97 7.02 -18.10 27.22
C ALA A 97 6.53 -18.52 28.62
N GLN A 98 5.30 -18.21 28.99
CA GLN A 98 4.68 -18.62 30.24
C GLN A 98 4.41 -20.13 30.24
N VAL A 99 3.78 -20.66 29.19
CA VAL A 99 3.52 -22.10 29.01
C VAL A 99 4.81 -22.90 29.06
N LYS A 100 5.88 -22.42 28.42
CA LYS A 100 7.22 -23.04 28.49
C LYS A 100 7.72 -23.16 29.93
N ARG A 101 7.59 -22.09 30.75
CA ARG A 101 8.06 -22.11 32.16
C ARG A 101 7.29 -23.09 33.04
N GLU A 102 5.98 -23.18 32.86
CA GLU A 102 5.09 -24.03 33.66
C GLU A 102 5.22 -25.52 33.31
N SER A 103 5.71 -25.84 32.11
CA SER A 103 5.81 -27.22 31.60
C SER A 103 7.22 -27.79 31.53
N ILE A 104 8.24 -27.11 32.07
CA ILE A 104 9.65 -27.49 31.95
C ILE A 104 9.89 -28.95 32.36
N ASP A 105 9.42 -29.37 33.54
CA ASP A 105 9.70 -30.71 34.07
C ASP A 105 9.14 -31.81 33.16
N LYS A 106 7.91 -31.66 32.66
CA LYS A 106 7.28 -32.62 31.74
C LYS A 106 8.00 -32.71 30.39
N ARG A 107 8.49 -31.57 29.89
CA ARG A 107 9.25 -31.53 28.63
C ARG A 107 10.61 -32.17 28.76
N VAL A 108 11.32 -31.91 29.87
CA VAL A 108 12.62 -32.49 30.14
C VAL A 108 12.50 -34.00 30.37
N GLU A 109 11.43 -34.47 31.03
CA GLU A 109 11.15 -35.90 31.16
C GLU A 109 10.98 -36.58 29.80
N LYS A 110 10.21 -35.96 28.89
CA LYS A 110 10.04 -36.44 27.50
C LYS A 110 11.35 -36.40 26.72
N MET A 111 12.14 -35.33 26.84
CA MET A 111 13.46 -35.23 26.24
C MET A 111 14.37 -36.38 26.71
N LYS A 112 14.39 -36.64 28.02
CA LYS A 112 15.19 -37.75 28.60
C LYS A 112 14.72 -39.11 28.08
N GLU A 113 13.42 -39.35 27.98
CA GLU A 113 12.86 -40.59 27.40
C GLU A 113 13.39 -40.82 25.96
N ILE A 114 13.40 -39.77 25.12
CA ILE A 114 13.90 -39.84 23.74
C ILE A 114 15.42 -40.15 23.73
N VAL A 115 16.18 -39.49 24.57
CA VAL A 115 17.64 -39.69 24.68
C VAL A 115 18.00 -41.11 25.17
N ASP A 116 17.24 -41.61 26.17
CA ASP A 116 17.48 -42.95 26.75
C ASP A 116 17.06 -44.06 25.76
N ALA A 117 16.13 -43.81 24.87
CA ALA A 117 15.72 -44.76 23.83
C ALA A 117 16.79 -45.00 22.73
N SER A 118 17.80 -44.13 22.63
CA SER A 118 18.88 -44.23 21.63
C SER A 118 20.24 -43.95 22.29
N PRO A 119 20.77 -44.89 23.10
CA PRO A 119 21.97 -44.67 23.92
C PRO A 119 23.26 -44.47 23.12
N GLU A 120 23.32 -44.94 21.88
CA GLU A 120 24.48 -44.81 21.00
C GLU A 120 24.53 -43.52 20.20
N ASP A 121 23.39 -42.78 20.10
CA ASP A 121 23.31 -41.57 19.29
C ASP A 121 23.83 -40.35 20.06
N ASN A 122 24.43 -39.41 19.31
CA ASN A 122 24.78 -38.09 19.80
C ASN A 122 23.58 -37.15 19.61
N PHE A 123 23.25 -36.37 20.64
CA PHE A 123 22.09 -35.48 20.63
C PHE A 123 22.46 -34.02 20.82
N LEU A 124 21.94 -33.18 19.98
CA LEU A 124 21.93 -31.72 20.13
C LEU A 124 20.59 -31.28 20.76
N LEU A 125 20.67 -30.71 21.96
CA LEU A 125 19.51 -30.37 22.79
C LEU A 125 19.28 -28.84 22.77
N TRP A 126 18.21 -28.40 22.12
CA TRP A 126 17.87 -26.99 21.99
C TRP A 126 16.95 -26.56 23.13
N HIS A 127 17.33 -25.48 23.82
CA HIS A 127 16.52 -24.82 24.83
C HIS A 127 16.54 -23.29 24.67
N ASP A 128 15.55 -22.58 25.25
CA ASP A 128 15.45 -21.12 25.17
C ASP A 128 15.67 -20.44 26.54
N LEU A 129 15.19 -21.06 27.61
CA LEU A 129 15.22 -20.49 28.98
C LEU A 129 16.38 -21.03 29.80
N GLU A 130 16.93 -20.22 30.71
CA GLU A 130 17.93 -20.68 31.68
C GLU A 130 17.38 -21.75 32.65
N ALA A 131 16.08 -21.64 32.99
CA ALA A 131 15.42 -22.66 33.82
C ALA A 131 15.37 -24.02 33.11
N GLU A 132 15.16 -24.03 31.78
CA GLU A 132 15.22 -25.25 30.96
C GLU A 132 16.64 -25.86 31.00
N ARG A 133 17.69 -25.05 30.82
CA ARG A 133 19.08 -25.49 30.94
C ARG A 133 19.36 -26.18 32.28
N HIS A 134 18.95 -25.57 33.39
CA HIS A 134 19.13 -26.13 34.72
C HIS A 134 18.35 -27.44 34.90
N ALA A 135 17.16 -27.55 34.37
CA ALA A 135 16.35 -28.75 34.44
C ALA A 135 16.96 -29.90 33.59
N ILE A 136 17.46 -29.61 32.39
CA ILE A 136 18.18 -30.56 31.54
C ILE A 136 19.41 -31.07 32.31
N LYS A 137 20.23 -30.16 32.83
CA LYS A 137 21.45 -30.53 33.61
C LYS A 137 21.13 -31.39 34.83
N LYS A 138 20.04 -31.14 35.52
CA LYS A 138 19.57 -31.94 36.65
C LYS A 138 19.14 -33.36 36.22
N ALA A 139 18.43 -33.45 35.08
CA ALA A 139 17.93 -34.74 34.59
C ALA A 139 18.98 -35.58 33.88
N MET A 140 19.98 -34.96 33.27
CA MET A 140 21.08 -35.58 32.51
C MET A 140 22.41 -34.94 32.93
N PRO A 141 23.01 -35.35 34.08
CA PRO A 141 24.21 -34.71 34.65
C PRO A 141 25.45 -34.76 33.75
N ASP A 142 25.53 -35.77 32.89
CA ASP A 142 26.68 -35.99 31.99
C ASP A 142 26.62 -35.16 30.71
N GLU A 143 25.58 -34.33 30.53
CA GLU A 143 25.49 -33.44 29.38
C GLU A 143 26.53 -32.33 29.43
N GLY A 144 27.01 -31.94 28.25
CA GLY A 144 27.72 -30.68 28.04
C GLY A 144 26.75 -29.56 27.77
N ASP A 145 26.98 -28.38 28.35
CA ASP A 145 26.17 -27.22 28.09
C ASP A 145 27.03 -25.98 27.81
N ILE A 146 26.48 -25.01 27.09
CA ILE A 146 27.03 -23.65 26.98
C ILE A 146 25.99 -22.60 27.31
N TYR A 147 26.44 -21.49 27.90
CA TYR A 147 25.59 -20.36 28.28
C TYR A 147 26.34 -19.02 28.12
N GLY A 148 25.59 -17.91 28.05
CA GLY A 148 26.10 -16.61 27.65
C GLY A 148 27.24 -16.05 28.52
N SER A 149 27.25 -16.31 29.82
CA SER A 149 28.28 -15.85 30.76
C SER A 149 29.45 -16.83 30.96
N MET A 150 29.50 -17.95 30.18
CA MET A 150 30.60 -18.89 30.21
C MET A 150 31.88 -18.28 29.62
N ASP A 151 33.03 -18.66 30.17
CA ASP A 151 34.34 -18.33 29.59
C ASP A 151 34.45 -18.77 28.14
N TYR A 152 35.03 -17.92 27.29
CA TYR A 152 35.08 -18.13 25.84
C TYR A 152 35.89 -19.39 25.46
N ASP A 153 37.04 -19.63 26.08
CA ASP A 153 37.90 -20.76 25.77
C ASP A 153 37.22 -22.09 26.16
N LEU A 154 36.50 -22.08 27.29
CA LEU A 154 35.75 -23.26 27.73
C LEU A 154 34.54 -23.51 26.80
N ARG A 155 33.88 -22.44 26.34
CA ARG A 155 32.75 -22.54 25.38
C ARG A 155 33.23 -23.12 24.06
N GLU A 156 34.32 -22.57 23.50
CA GLU A 156 34.93 -23.06 22.27
C GLU A 156 35.32 -24.52 22.38
N LYS A 157 35.98 -24.90 23.47
CA LYS A 157 36.36 -26.29 23.74
C LYS A 157 35.15 -27.22 23.72
N ARG A 158 34.05 -26.86 24.38
CA ARG A 158 32.82 -27.70 24.41
C ARG A 158 32.18 -27.85 23.05
N VAL A 159 32.13 -26.77 22.26
CA VAL A 159 31.63 -26.81 20.87
C VAL A 159 32.50 -27.73 20.02
N ILE A 160 33.82 -27.64 20.13
CA ILE A 160 34.76 -28.52 19.42
C ILE A 160 34.60 -29.96 19.87
N ASP A 161 34.52 -30.22 21.19
CA ASP A 161 34.37 -31.57 21.73
C ASP A 161 33.11 -32.28 21.23
N PHE A 162 31.99 -31.53 21.12
CA PHE A 162 30.77 -32.06 20.53
C PHE A 162 30.89 -32.25 19.01
N SER A 163 31.45 -31.26 18.29
CA SER A 163 31.66 -31.33 16.84
C SER A 163 32.53 -32.51 16.40
N GLU A 164 33.46 -32.96 17.27
CA GLU A 164 34.36 -34.06 17.01
C GLU A 164 33.88 -35.40 17.63
N GLY A 165 32.63 -35.44 18.13
CA GLY A 165 32.01 -36.63 18.67
C GLY A 165 32.56 -37.11 20.03
N ARG A 166 33.35 -36.27 20.73
CA ARG A 166 33.89 -36.59 22.09
C ARG A 166 32.85 -36.36 23.20
N MET A 167 31.72 -35.80 22.86
CA MET A 167 30.62 -35.52 23.78
C MET A 167 29.32 -36.04 23.17
N ARG A 168 28.55 -36.83 23.94
CA ARG A 168 27.30 -37.42 23.44
C ARG A 168 26.12 -36.48 23.47
N LEU A 169 25.96 -35.70 24.54
CA LEU A 169 24.83 -34.79 24.76
C LEU A 169 25.34 -33.36 24.85
N PHE A 170 24.78 -32.48 24.06
CA PHE A 170 25.16 -31.07 24.06
C PHE A 170 23.93 -30.17 24.09
N ALA A 171 23.76 -29.42 25.20
CA ALA A 171 22.66 -28.51 25.39
C ALA A 171 23.07 -27.04 25.10
N THR A 172 22.30 -26.34 24.28
CA THR A 172 22.58 -24.96 23.88
C THR A 172 21.34 -24.21 23.49
N LYS A 173 21.44 -22.85 23.46
CA LYS A 173 20.42 -21.98 22.90
C LYS A 173 20.61 -21.78 21.41
N LYS A 174 19.50 -21.61 20.68
CA LYS A 174 19.51 -21.23 19.25
C LYS A 174 20.37 -19.99 19.01
N SER A 175 20.29 -18.98 19.88
CA SER A 175 21.08 -17.73 19.79
C SER A 175 22.59 -17.89 20.00
N LEU A 176 23.06 -19.00 20.62
CA LEU A 176 24.48 -19.24 20.89
C LEU A 176 25.14 -20.18 19.86
N SER A 177 24.44 -21.18 19.39
CA SER A 177 24.97 -22.21 18.48
C SER A 177 24.13 -22.39 17.22
N GLY A 178 23.03 -21.65 17.07
CA GLY A 178 22.16 -21.68 15.89
C GLY A 178 22.80 -21.07 14.62
N SER A 179 24.00 -20.45 14.74
CA SER A 179 24.80 -19.99 13.60
C SER A 179 26.29 -20.30 13.81
N GLY A 180 27.03 -20.54 12.72
CA GLY A 180 28.49 -20.71 12.73
C GLY A 180 29.03 -22.08 13.16
N CYS A 181 28.25 -22.95 13.79
CA CYS A 181 28.68 -24.26 14.25
C CYS A 181 28.41 -25.37 13.22
N ASN A 182 29.26 -26.41 13.23
CA ASN A 182 29.19 -27.58 12.34
C ASN A 182 29.12 -28.87 13.16
N PHE A 183 27.94 -29.46 13.30
CA PHE A 183 27.74 -30.66 14.13
C PHE A 183 27.41 -31.91 13.31
N GLN A 184 27.15 -31.77 12.00
CA GLN A 184 26.65 -32.82 11.13
C GLN A 184 27.54 -34.06 10.97
N ARG A 185 28.82 -33.97 11.31
CA ARG A 185 29.74 -35.11 11.14
C ARG A 185 29.54 -36.24 12.17
N HIS A 186 29.06 -35.88 13.35
CA HIS A 186 28.88 -36.80 14.46
C HIS A 186 27.51 -36.68 15.13
N CYS A 187 26.64 -35.81 14.67
CA CYS A 187 25.30 -35.64 15.20
C CYS A 187 24.27 -35.61 14.08
N HIS A 188 23.27 -36.47 14.20
CA HIS A 188 22.11 -36.55 13.32
C HIS A 188 20.79 -36.54 14.11
N ARG A 189 20.85 -36.29 15.44
CA ARG A 189 19.69 -36.22 16.32
C ARG A 189 19.59 -34.84 16.99
N GLU A 190 18.49 -34.19 16.79
CA GLU A 190 18.20 -32.90 17.42
C GLU A 190 16.89 -32.96 18.22
N ILE A 191 16.89 -32.40 19.42
CA ILE A 191 15.67 -32.28 20.23
C ILE A 191 15.42 -30.81 20.57
N PHE A 192 14.26 -30.31 20.20
CA PHE A 192 13.78 -28.99 20.61
C PHE A 192 12.86 -29.15 21.83
N LEU A 193 13.29 -28.60 22.97
CA LEU A 193 12.55 -28.71 24.23
C LEU A 193 11.21 -27.93 24.22
N GLY A 194 11.02 -27.02 23.27
CA GLY A 194 9.81 -26.26 23.06
C GLY A 194 9.80 -25.55 21.70
N ILE A 195 8.66 -24.97 21.38
CA ILE A 195 8.45 -24.22 20.15
C ILE A 195 8.12 -22.76 20.43
N ASP A 196 8.38 -21.90 19.46
CA ASP A 196 8.01 -20.48 19.44
C ASP A 196 7.71 -20.02 18.00
N TYR A 197 7.40 -18.75 17.83
CA TYR A 197 7.12 -18.16 16.51
C TYR A 197 8.37 -17.75 15.72
N GLU A 198 9.59 -17.92 16.29
CA GLU A 198 10.88 -17.51 15.70
C GLU A 198 11.38 -18.54 14.68
N PHE A 199 10.72 -18.57 13.52
CA PHE A 199 11.02 -19.55 12.47
C PHE A 199 12.46 -19.48 11.96
N ASN A 200 13.06 -18.29 11.85
CA ASN A 200 14.41 -18.13 11.33
C ASN A 200 15.46 -18.80 12.23
N ASP A 201 15.33 -18.63 13.54
CA ASP A 201 16.23 -19.26 14.50
C ASP A 201 16.03 -20.78 14.52
N PHE A 202 14.78 -21.22 14.39
CA PHE A 202 14.44 -22.63 14.32
C PHE A 202 15.08 -23.30 13.09
N ILE A 203 14.87 -22.75 11.87
CA ILE A 203 15.41 -23.37 10.65
C ILE A 203 16.94 -23.33 10.60
N GLN A 204 17.56 -22.27 11.13
CA GLN A 204 19.01 -22.21 11.27
C GLN A 204 19.55 -23.29 12.23
N ALA A 205 18.84 -23.55 13.31
CA ALA A 205 19.19 -24.62 14.25
C ALA A 205 19.12 -25.99 13.58
N VAL A 206 18.01 -26.30 12.87
CA VAL A 206 17.86 -27.54 12.06
C VAL A 206 19.04 -27.76 11.12
N HIS A 207 19.53 -26.69 10.48
CA HIS A 207 20.68 -26.79 9.57
C HIS A 207 22.05 -26.88 10.28
N ARG A 208 22.11 -27.16 11.59
CA ARG A 208 23.37 -27.50 12.26
C ARG A 208 23.73 -28.97 12.06
N CYS A 209 22.74 -29.84 11.98
CA CYS A 209 22.92 -31.26 11.67
C CYS A 209 22.47 -31.60 10.23
N TYR A 210 21.41 -30.96 9.69
CA TYR A 210 20.93 -31.19 8.34
C TYR A 210 21.64 -30.27 7.33
N ARG A 211 22.85 -30.64 6.91
CA ARG A 211 23.69 -29.86 6.00
C ARG A 211 24.70 -30.72 5.26
N PHE A 212 25.46 -30.12 4.35
CA PHE A 212 26.45 -30.82 3.51
C PHE A 212 27.37 -31.76 4.33
N LEU A 213 27.72 -32.88 3.73
CA LEU A 213 28.50 -33.97 4.34
C LEU A 213 27.77 -34.77 5.44
N GLN A 214 26.50 -34.57 5.68
CA GLN A 214 25.71 -35.48 6.52
C GLN A 214 25.46 -36.79 5.77
N GLN A 215 25.68 -37.92 6.44
CA GLN A 215 25.53 -39.25 5.86
C GLN A 215 24.36 -40.04 6.45
N ASP A 216 23.91 -39.66 7.64
CA ASP A 216 22.85 -40.37 8.35
C ASP A 216 21.51 -39.61 8.22
N THR A 217 20.40 -40.36 8.29
CA THR A 217 19.05 -39.76 8.37
C THR A 217 18.98 -38.84 9.58
N VAL A 218 18.73 -37.55 9.34
CA VAL A 218 18.59 -36.58 10.42
C VAL A 218 17.19 -36.66 11.01
N VAL A 219 17.12 -36.87 12.33
CA VAL A 219 15.87 -36.95 13.09
C VAL A 219 15.76 -35.75 14.02
N ILE A 220 14.67 -35.01 13.87
CA ILE A 220 14.34 -33.84 14.69
C ILE A 220 13.13 -34.16 15.54
N ASP A 221 13.32 -34.23 16.83
CA ASP A 221 12.28 -34.44 17.82
C ASP A 221 11.83 -33.07 18.39
N ILE A 222 10.58 -32.70 18.24
CA ILE A 222 10.03 -31.41 18.68
C ILE A 222 8.99 -31.66 19.76
N ILE A 223 9.23 -31.14 20.96
CA ILE A 223 8.37 -31.32 22.13
C ILE A 223 7.50 -30.07 22.29
N TYR A 224 6.20 -30.23 22.39
CA TYR A 224 5.24 -29.13 22.58
C TYR A 224 4.07 -29.54 23.45
N MET A 225 3.42 -28.54 24.06
CA MET A 225 2.22 -28.75 24.88
C MET A 225 0.95 -28.69 24.03
N GLU A 226 -0.11 -29.36 24.45
CA GLU A 226 -1.40 -29.38 23.76
C GLU A 226 -1.95 -27.98 23.43
N ASN A 227 -1.77 -26.98 24.30
CA ASN A 227 -2.20 -25.59 24.09
C ASN A 227 -1.26 -24.78 23.17
N GLU A 228 -0.17 -25.37 22.66
CA GLU A 228 0.74 -24.76 21.68
C GLU A 228 0.44 -25.21 20.24
N LYS A 229 -0.68 -25.87 19.97
CA LYS A 229 -1.05 -26.32 18.61
C LYS A 229 -1.03 -25.20 17.58
N ALA A 230 -1.49 -24.01 17.94
CA ALA A 230 -1.46 -22.85 17.07
C ALA A 230 -0.03 -22.43 16.67
N ILE A 231 0.93 -22.53 17.60
CA ILE A 231 2.36 -22.26 17.33
C ILE A 231 2.93 -23.32 16.40
N LYS A 232 2.64 -24.60 16.66
CA LYS A 232 3.03 -25.71 15.78
C LYS A 232 2.52 -25.51 14.35
N ASP A 233 1.22 -25.22 14.19
CA ASP A 233 0.60 -25.04 12.88
C ASP A 233 1.22 -23.86 12.13
N ALA A 234 1.46 -22.74 12.81
CA ALA A 234 2.15 -21.58 12.24
C ALA A 234 3.61 -21.92 11.84
N LEU A 235 4.32 -22.71 12.65
CA LEU A 235 5.69 -23.15 12.35
C LEU A 235 5.71 -24.07 11.13
N MET A 236 4.78 -25.03 11.04
CA MET A 236 4.64 -25.93 9.89
C MET A 236 4.32 -25.18 8.61
N GLU A 237 3.41 -24.21 8.66
CA GLU A 237 3.06 -23.37 7.51
C GLU A 237 4.26 -22.55 7.03
N LYS A 238 5.00 -21.91 7.96
CA LYS A 238 6.24 -21.18 7.64
C LYS A 238 7.30 -22.11 7.02
N TRP A 239 7.44 -23.33 7.51
CA TRP A 239 8.38 -24.30 6.96
C TRP A 239 8.00 -24.74 5.54
N LYS A 240 6.72 -25.02 5.31
CA LYS A 240 6.20 -25.31 3.97
C LYS A 240 6.48 -24.17 2.99
N ASN A 241 6.22 -22.92 3.42
CA ASN A 241 6.48 -21.73 2.62
C ASN A 241 7.97 -21.52 2.35
N HIS A 242 8.83 -21.79 3.33
CA HIS A 242 10.28 -21.76 3.18
C HIS A 242 10.76 -22.77 2.12
N ASN A 243 10.33 -24.02 2.18
CA ASN A 243 10.68 -25.04 1.19
C ASN A 243 10.20 -24.65 -0.20
N HIS A 244 8.96 -24.16 -0.33
CA HIS A 244 8.43 -23.66 -1.60
C HIS A 244 9.26 -22.50 -2.17
N MET A 245 9.69 -21.58 -1.32
CA MET A 245 10.59 -20.49 -1.68
C MET A 245 11.93 -21.01 -2.23
N VAL A 246 12.56 -21.96 -1.54
CA VAL A 246 13.83 -22.55 -1.96
C VAL A 246 13.69 -23.24 -3.33
N ASP A 247 12.64 -24.05 -3.51
CA ASP A 247 12.37 -24.75 -4.78
C ASP A 247 12.17 -23.77 -5.95
N LYS A 248 11.39 -22.70 -5.74
CA LYS A 248 11.16 -21.67 -6.76
C LYS A 248 12.45 -20.94 -7.13
N MET A 249 13.25 -20.55 -6.14
CA MET A 249 14.51 -19.86 -6.38
C MET A 249 15.51 -20.74 -7.13
N ILE A 250 15.62 -22.02 -6.81
CA ILE A 250 16.45 -22.98 -7.55
C ILE A 250 15.96 -23.12 -9.00
N ALA A 251 14.65 -23.23 -9.22
CA ALA A 251 14.06 -23.29 -10.56
C ALA A 251 14.40 -22.05 -11.38
N ILE A 252 14.36 -20.86 -10.79
CA ILE A 252 14.73 -19.59 -11.42
C ILE A 252 16.23 -19.57 -11.78
N VAL A 253 17.11 -19.99 -10.85
CA VAL A 253 18.54 -20.06 -11.12
C VAL A 253 18.85 -21.03 -12.26
N LYS A 254 18.25 -22.22 -12.27
CA LYS A 254 18.40 -23.20 -13.37
C LYS A 254 17.88 -22.66 -14.70
N LYS A 255 16.78 -21.91 -14.71
CA LYS A 255 16.15 -21.39 -15.93
C LYS A 255 16.88 -20.17 -16.51
N TYR A 256 17.38 -19.26 -15.67
CA TYR A 256 17.88 -17.94 -16.06
C TYR A 256 19.39 -17.74 -15.78
N GLY A 257 20.03 -18.66 -15.10
CA GLY A 257 21.46 -18.56 -14.71
C GLY A 257 21.72 -17.49 -13.64
N LEU A 258 23.00 -17.21 -13.42
CA LEU A 258 23.46 -16.25 -12.38
C LEU A 258 23.65 -14.82 -12.92
N ASN A 259 23.58 -14.58 -14.22
CA ASN A 259 23.89 -13.28 -14.79
C ASN A 259 22.80 -12.24 -14.42
N ALA A 260 23.15 -11.34 -13.51
CA ALA A 260 22.26 -10.27 -13.05
C ALA A 260 21.82 -9.33 -14.19
N ALA A 261 22.68 -9.08 -15.19
CA ALA A 261 22.34 -8.24 -16.34
C ALA A 261 21.23 -8.88 -17.21
N ASN A 262 21.32 -10.19 -17.47
CA ASN A 262 20.28 -10.91 -18.20
C ASN A 262 18.96 -10.99 -17.43
N LYS A 263 19.04 -11.04 -16.10
CA LYS A 263 17.85 -11.01 -15.23
C LYS A 263 17.21 -9.62 -15.18
N ALA A 264 18.02 -8.58 -15.07
CA ALA A 264 17.56 -7.18 -15.10
C ALA A 264 16.92 -6.84 -16.45
N GLU A 265 17.56 -7.21 -17.58
CA GLU A 265 17.00 -6.99 -18.91
C GLU A 265 15.66 -7.73 -19.12
N ARG A 266 15.54 -8.95 -18.60
CA ARG A 266 14.28 -9.71 -18.68
C ARG A 266 13.21 -9.20 -17.72
N LEU A 267 13.64 -8.72 -16.55
CA LEU A 267 12.74 -8.01 -15.62
C LEU A 267 12.23 -6.72 -16.25
N GLU A 268 13.08 -5.92 -16.84
CA GLU A 268 12.68 -4.70 -17.56
C GLU A 268 11.76 -5.01 -18.74
N ARG A 269 12.04 -6.06 -19.51
CA ARG A 269 11.17 -6.50 -20.61
C ARG A 269 9.82 -7.05 -20.15
N LYS A 270 9.74 -7.79 -19.03
CA LYS A 270 8.48 -8.29 -18.47
C LYS A 270 7.74 -7.27 -17.61
N MET A 271 8.44 -6.36 -16.97
CA MET A 271 7.93 -5.48 -15.94
C MET A 271 7.39 -4.12 -16.41
N GLY A 272 7.56 -3.74 -17.64
CA GLY A 272 7.07 -2.45 -18.07
C GLY A 272 6.74 -2.37 -19.55
N VAL A 273 7.50 -3.11 -20.33
CA VAL A 273 7.45 -2.97 -21.79
C VAL A 273 6.54 -4.00 -22.46
N GLU A 274 6.38 -5.18 -21.90
CA GLU A 274 5.46 -6.18 -22.48
C GLU A 274 4.02 -6.05 -21.95
N GLY A 275 3.81 -5.51 -20.75
CA GLY A 275 2.48 -5.17 -20.24
C GLY A 275 1.84 -3.96 -20.94
N SER A 276 2.68 -3.07 -21.50
CA SER A 276 2.23 -1.91 -22.27
C SER A 276 1.96 -2.22 -23.76
N ARG A 277 2.24 -3.41 -24.23
CA ARG A 277 2.06 -3.78 -25.65
C ARG A 277 0.65 -4.17 -26.05
N GLU A 278 -0.26 -4.36 -25.10
CA GLU A 278 -1.68 -4.29 -25.40
C GLU A 278 -2.19 -2.87 -25.14
N GLU A 279 -1.58 -1.87 -25.75
CA GLU A 279 -2.15 -0.53 -25.84
C GLU A 279 -3.51 -0.64 -26.53
N ARG A 280 -4.53 -0.66 -25.73
CA ARG A 280 -5.89 -0.64 -26.23
C ARG A 280 -6.36 0.81 -26.29
N THR A 281 -6.23 1.39 -27.46
CA THR A 281 -6.80 2.71 -27.73
C THR A 281 -8.25 2.55 -28.19
N VAL A 282 -9.18 3.19 -27.49
CA VAL A 282 -10.57 3.29 -27.89
C VAL A 282 -10.82 4.72 -28.38
N ARG A 283 -11.21 4.85 -29.64
CA ARG A 283 -11.46 6.14 -30.28
C ARG A 283 -12.91 6.29 -30.68
N GLY A 284 -13.51 7.42 -30.33
CA GLY A 284 -14.79 7.87 -30.83
C GLY A 284 -14.64 9.15 -31.66
N LYS A 285 -15.77 9.71 -32.09
CA LYS A 285 -15.78 10.95 -32.90
C LYS A 285 -15.13 12.13 -32.16
N HIS A 286 -15.28 12.18 -30.84
CA HIS A 286 -14.86 13.32 -30.02
C HIS A 286 -14.04 12.90 -28.80
N TYR A 287 -13.49 11.68 -28.80
CA TYR A 287 -12.63 11.22 -27.70
C TYR A 287 -11.59 10.19 -28.13
N GLU A 288 -10.56 10.12 -27.32
CA GLU A 288 -9.56 9.07 -27.34
C GLU A 288 -9.28 8.65 -25.90
N ALA A 289 -9.47 7.38 -25.58
CA ALA A 289 -9.12 6.78 -24.32
C ALA A 289 -8.05 5.70 -24.55
N VAL A 290 -6.94 5.78 -23.79
CA VAL A 290 -5.80 4.88 -23.92
C VAL A 290 -5.63 4.09 -22.65
N TYR A 291 -5.58 2.76 -22.77
CA TYR A 291 -5.10 1.89 -21.70
C TYR A 291 -3.58 1.77 -21.84
N GLY A 292 -2.84 2.41 -20.93
CA GLY A 292 -1.38 2.45 -21.02
C GLY A 292 -0.73 3.35 -19.99
N ASP A 293 0.59 3.50 -20.11
CA ASP A 293 1.39 4.39 -19.27
C ASP A 293 1.28 5.84 -19.75
N CYS A 294 0.89 6.73 -18.84
CA CYS A 294 0.70 8.14 -19.17
C CYS A 294 2.01 8.85 -19.59
N VAL A 295 3.17 8.41 -19.14
CA VAL A 295 4.47 8.97 -19.57
C VAL A 295 4.73 8.64 -21.04
N GLU A 296 4.59 7.37 -21.42
CA GLU A 296 4.78 6.92 -22.79
C GLU A 296 3.73 7.53 -23.74
N GLU A 297 2.47 7.54 -23.32
CA GLU A 297 1.40 8.15 -24.10
C GLU A 297 1.63 9.65 -24.30
N THR A 298 1.99 10.39 -23.25
CA THR A 298 2.24 11.84 -23.37
C THR A 298 3.47 12.12 -24.23
N ARG A 299 4.51 11.28 -24.18
CA ARG A 299 5.69 11.39 -25.07
C ARG A 299 5.35 11.19 -26.52
N ALA A 300 4.43 10.27 -26.84
CA ALA A 300 3.98 10.00 -28.20
C ALA A 300 3.11 11.14 -28.77
N MET A 301 2.55 11.99 -27.93
CA MET A 301 1.72 13.10 -28.37
C MET A 301 2.55 14.21 -29.05
N GLU A 302 1.92 14.89 -30.01
CA GLU A 302 2.50 16.04 -30.66
C GLU A 302 2.65 17.24 -29.70
N GLY A 303 3.74 17.99 -29.80
CA GLY A 303 3.93 19.19 -28.98
C GLY A 303 2.86 20.25 -29.28
N ASN A 304 2.38 20.97 -28.27
CA ASN A 304 1.33 22.00 -28.41
C ASN A 304 0.01 21.48 -29.01
N SER A 305 -0.37 20.24 -28.70
CA SER A 305 -1.58 19.58 -29.20
C SER A 305 -2.74 19.60 -28.21
N VAL A 306 -2.50 19.99 -26.97
CA VAL A 306 -3.47 20.00 -25.88
C VAL A 306 -3.83 21.43 -25.48
N ASP A 307 -5.12 21.74 -25.36
CA ASP A 307 -5.64 23.05 -24.99
C ASP A 307 -5.84 23.22 -23.49
N LEU A 308 -6.22 22.16 -22.80
CA LEU A 308 -6.38 22.12 -21.35
C LEU A 308 -5.90 20.79 -20.80
N ILE A 309 -5.04 20.83 -19.79
CA ILE A 309 -4.78 19.67 -18.94
C ILE A 309 -5.60 19.83 -17.69
N HIS A 310 -6.44 18.84 -17.39
CA HIS A 310 -7.14 18.76 -16.10
C HIS A 310 -7.05 17.34 -15.59
N THR A 311 -6.53 17.18 -14.38
CA THR A 311 -6.28 15.87 -13.79
C THR A 311 -6.27 15.93 -12.27
N SER A 312 -6.64 14.81 -11.64
CA SER A 312 -6.36 14.54 -10.24
C SER A 312 -5.17 13.60 -10.16
N ILE A 313 -4.02 14.12 -9.76
CA ILE A 313 -2.81 13.28 -9.67
C ILE A 313 -2.92 12.31 -8.48
N PRO A 314 -2.28 11.14 -8.54
CA PRO A 314 -2.17 10.25 -7.39
C PRO A 314 -1.58 10.97 -6.18
N PHE A 315 -2.14 10.72 -4.99
CA PHE A 315 -1.70 11.38 -3.75
C PHE A 315 -0.50 10.65 -3.12
N GLY A 316 0.58 10.44 -3.89
CA GLY A 316 1.77 9.72 -3.45
C GLY A 316 1.44 8.27 -3.06
N ASN A 317 1.91 7.81 -1.90
CA ASN A 317 1.70 6.43 -1.42
C ASN A 317 0.36 6.19 -0.69
N HIS A 318 -0.65 7.02 -0.91
CA HIS A 318 -1.92 6.95 -0.17
C HIS A 318 -2.83 5.85 -0.69
N TYR A 319 -2.85 5.64 -2.00
CA TYR A 319 -3.67 4.65 -2.69
C TYR A 319 -2.88 4.00 -3.82
N GLU A 320 -3.02 2.70 -3.92
CA GLU A 320 -2.57 1.91 -5.06
C GLU A 320 -3.71 1.83 -6.06
N TYR A 321 -3.47 2.30 -7.27
CA TYR A 321 -4.52 2.34 -8.30
C TYR A 321 -4.44 1.13 -9.22
N SER A 322 -3.25 0.57 -9.41
CA SER A 322 -3.05 -0.64 -10.21
C SER A 322 -1.89 -1.49 -9.69
N ALA A 323 -1.83 -2.76 -10.09
CA ALA A 323 -0.68 -3.63 -9.80
C ALA A 323 0.54 -3.35 -10.72
N ASN A 324 0.46 -2.36 -11.59
CA ASN A 324 1.53 -2.04 -12.54
C ASN A 324 2.66 -1.28 -11.85
N TYR A 325 3.90 -1.63 -12.18
CA TYR A 325 5.10 -0.96 -11.63
C TYR A 325 5.13 0.55 -11.90
N ASN A 326 4.55 0.99 -13.00
CA ASN A 326 4.51 2.40 -13.40
C ASN A 326 3.40 3.20 -12.70
N ASP A 327 2.63 2.57 -11.81
CA ASP A 327 1.62 3.29 -11.02
C ASP A 327 2.29 4.31 -10.08
N PHE A 328 1.94 5.57 -10.25
CA PHE A 328 2.45 6.68 -9.44
C PHE A 328 2.02 6.60 -7.96
N GLY A 329 1.03 5.77 -7.63
CA GLY A 329 0.63 5.47 -6.26
C GLY A 329 1.61 4.58 -5.48
N HIS A 330 2.56 3.95 -6.15
CA HIS A 330 3.50 2.98 -5.57
C HIS A 330 4.77 3.59 -4.98
N ASN A 331 4.76 4.83 -4.55
CA ASN A 331 5.94 5.49 -3.99
C ASN A 331 5.98 5.38 -2.46
N GLN A 332 7.17 5.17 -1.89
CA GLN A 332 7.36 5.11 -0.42
C GLN A 332 7.23 6.48 0.24
N ASP A 333 7.68 7.51 -0.47
CA ASP A 333 7.69 8.87 0.00
C ASP A 333 7.41 9.86 -1.15
N THR A 334 7.14 11.08 -0.79
CA THR A 334 6.80 12.16 -1.73
C THR A 334 8.00 12.56 -2.60
N GLY A 335 9.22 12.40 -2.13
CA GLY A 335 10.43 12.68 -2.93
C GLY A 335 10.49 11.78 -4.16
N ARG A 336 10.32 10.47 -3.97
CA ARG A 336 10.28 9.48 -5.07
C ARG A 336 9.08 9.66 -5.99
N PHE A 337 7.93 10.06 -5.44
CA PHE A 337 6.79 10.42 -6.28
C PHE A 337 7.16 11.54 -7.25
N PHE A 338 7.83 12.60 -6.79
CA PHE A 338 8.26 13.68 -7.66
C PHE A 338 9.40 13.30 -8.61
N GLU A 339 10.31 12.40 -8.22
CA GLU A 339 11.30 11.82 -9.15
C GLU A 339 10.62 11.08 -10.31
N GLN A 340 9.53 10.37 -10.04
CA GLN A 340 8.73 9.74 -11.09
C GLN A 340 7.98 10.80 -11.92
N MET A 341 7.43 11.81 -11.29
CA MET A 341 6.78 12.94 -11.98
C MET A 341 7.76 13.76 -12.83
N ASP A 342 9.08 13.73 -12.56
CA ASP A 342 10.10 14.35 -13.42
C ASP A 342 10.10 13.78 -14.86
N PHE A 343 9.55 12.58 -15.08
CA PHE A 343 9.38 12.02 -16.42
C PHE A 343 8.12 12.50 -17.13
N LEU A 344 7.04 12.78 -16.39
CA LEU A 344 5.75 13.19 -16.94
C LEU A 344 5.62 14.71 -17.06
N THR A 345 6.02 15.46 -16.05
CA THR A 345 5.75 16.90 -15.96
C THR A 345 6.34 17.73 -17.11
N PRO A 346 7.59 17.48 -17.59
CA PRO A 346 8.12 18.15 -18.76
C PRO A 346 7.32 17.86 -20.05
N GLU A 347 6.82 16.63 -20.19
CA GLU A 347 6.01 16.23 -21.33
C GLU A 347 4.63 16.89 -21.30
N LEU A 348 4.03 17.05 -20.11
CA LEU A 348 2.79 17.83 -19.97
C LEU A 348 2.99 19.30 -20.39
N LEU A 349 4.13 19.90 -20.02
CA LEU A 349 4.46 21.25 -20.49
C LEU A 349 4.67 21.29 -22.02
N ARG A 350 5.32 20.26 -22.59
CA ARG A 350 5.57 20.16 -24.02
C ARG A 350 4.27 20.09 -24.83
N VAL A 351 3.34 19.22 -24.44
CA VAL A 351 2.09 19.00 -25.19
C VAL A 351 1.06 20.12 -24.98
N LEU A 352 1.11 20.84 -23.87
CA LEU A 352 0.21 21.97 -23.62
C LEU A 352 0.53 23.12 -24.58
N ARG A 353 -0.49 23.77 -25.16
CA ARG A 353 -0.33 24.94 -26.03
C ARG A 353 0.17 26.16 -25.26
N PRO A 354 0.96 27.05 -25.90
CA PRO A 354 1.46 28.27 -25.27
C PRO A 354 0.33 29.18 -24.77
N GLY A 355 0.43 29.61 -23.52
CA GLY A 355 -0.57 30.45 -22.85
C GLY A 355 -1.75 29.70 -22.26
N ARG A 356 -1.84 28.38 -22.47
CA ARG A 356 -2.94 27.55 -21.96
C ARG A 356 -2.65 27.02 -20.55
N VAL A 357 -3.66 26.45 -19.92
CA VAL A 357 -3.70 26.12 -18.50
C VAL A 357 -3.62 24.62 -18.25
N ALA A 358 -2.91 24.26 -17.16
CA ALA A 358 -3.01 22.96 -16.52
C ALA A 358 -3.63 23.14 -15.12
N ALA A 359 -4.73 22.47 -14.85
CA ALA A 359 -5.47 22.49 -13.59
C ALA A 359 -5.28 21.15 -12.89
N ILE A 360 -4.47 21.14 -11.85
CA ILE A 360 -4.04 19.93 -11.14
C ILE A 360 -4.76 19.84 -9.80
N HIS A 361 -5.60 18.83 -9.64
CA HIS A 361 -6.32 18.57 -8.40
C HIS A 361 -5.45 17.74 -7.45
N VAL A 362 -5.31 18.23 -6.21
CA VAL A 362 -4.48 17.60 -5.16
C VAL A 362 -5.13 17.77 -3.79
N LYS A 363 -4.66 16.98 -2.83
CA LYS A 363 -5.01 17.09 -1.42
C LYS A 363 -3.78 16.92 -0.54
N ASP A 364 -3.70 17.66 0.55
CA ASP A 364 -2.68 17.45 1.58
C ASP A 364 -2.92 16.14 2.32
N ARG A 365 -1.87 15.58 2.88
CA ARG A 365 -1.88 14.25 3.49
C ARG A 365 -1.61 14.30 4.97
N VAL A 366 -2.28 13.42 5.71
CA VAL A 366 -1.91 13.11 7.08
C VAL A 366 -0.78 12.10 7.08
N LEU A 367 0.35 12.45 7.64
CA LEU A 367 1.43 11.53 7.96
C LEU A 367 1.26 11.05 9.40
N PHE A 368 1.15 9.75 9.60
CA PHE A 368 1.06 9.15 10.93
C PHE A 368 2.45 9.08 11.59
N GLY A 369 2.49 8.94 12.91
CA GLY A 369 3.71 9.00 13.69
C GLY A 369 4.80 8.01 13.28
N ASN A 370 4.45 6.85 12.73
CA ASN A 370 5.40 5.89 12.18
C ASN A 370 6.10 6.38 10.89
N ALA A 371 5.47 7.29 10.14
CA ALA A 371 6.03 7.84 8.90
C ALA A 371 6.80 9.16 9.12
N THR A 372 6.56 9.86 10.24
CA THR A 372 7.17 11.19 10.49
C THR A 372 8.58 11.13 11.08
N GLY A 373 9.03 9.98 11.56
CA GLY A 373 10.27 9.84 12.33
C GLY A 373 10.26 10.50 13.73
N THR A 374 9.21 11.29 14.04
CA THR A 374 9.05 11.97 15.35
C THR A 374 8.09 11.24 16.29
N GLY A 375 7.40 10.20 15.78
CA GLY A 375 6.33 9.50 16.50
C GLY A 375 5.01 10.28 16.59
N MET A 376 4.95 11.51 16.06
CA MET A 376 3.78 12.39 16.11
C MET A 376 3.14 12.53 14.73
N PRO A 377 1.81 12.53 14.60
CA PRO A 377 1.15 12.79 13.34
C PRO A 377 1.33 14.26 12.91
N THR A 378 1.42 14.50 11.61
CA THR A 378 1.49 15.83 11.01
C THR A 378 0.77 15.87 9.67
N ILE A 379 0.64 17.06 9.07
CA ILE A 379 0.20 17.23 7.68
C ILE A 379 1.41 17.45 6.79
N GLU A 380 1.49 16.69 5.71
CA GLU A 380 2.41 16.96 4.62
C GLU A 380 1.76 17.96 3.65
N PRO A 381 2.39 19.11 3.41
CA PRO A 381 1.85 20.15 2.53
C PRO A 381 2.08 19.76 1.06
N PHE A 382 1.41 18.70 0.61
CA PHE A 382 1.61 18.12 -0.72
C PHE A 382 1.30 19.10 -1.84
N HIS A 383 0.28 19.97 -1.67
CA HIS A 383 -0.03 21.04 -2.63
C HIS A 383 1.15 22.00 -2.85
N ALA A 384 1.84 22.39 -1.78
CA ALA A 384 2.98 23.29 -1.88
C ALA A 384 4.19 22.63 -2.56
N GLN A 385 4.40 21.33 -2.31
CA GLN A 385 5.42 20.55 -2.99
C GLN A 385 5.12 20.40 -4.49
N CYS A 386 3.85 20.17 -4.86
CA CYS A 386 3.41 20.17 -6.25
C CYS A 386 3.66 21.52 -6.94
N ILE A 387 3.35 22.64 -6.28
CA ILE A 387 3.63 23.99 -6.82
C ILE A 387 5.12 24.13 -7.14
N SER A 388 5.99 23.78 -6.20
CA SER A 388 7.44 23.85 -6.39
C SER A 388 7.93 22.95 -7.52
N HIS A 389 7.39 21.74 -7.62
CA HIS A 389 7.74 20.76 -8.65
C HIS A 389 7.36 21.25 -10.06
N TYR A 390 6.11 21.67 -10.28
CA TYR A 390 5.67 22.15 -11.59
C TYR A 390 6.43 23.42 -12.02
N MET A 391 6.72 24.34 -11.07
CA MET A 391 7.52 25.55 -11.36
C MET A 391 8.95 25.18 -11.75
N LYS A 392 9.57 24.18 -11.10
CA LYS A 392 10.90 23.65 -11.47
C LYS A 392 10.94 23.20 -12.95
N HIS A 393 9.86 22.65 -13.46
CA HIS A 393 9.74 22.19 -14.84
C HIS A 393 9.28 23.24 -15.85
N GLY A 394 9.18 24.49 -15.45
CA GLY A 394 8.93 25.62 -16.36
C GLY A 394 7.48 26.07 -16.48
N PHE A 395 6.58 25.48 -15.72
CA PHE A 395 5.23 26.01 -15.58
C PHE A 395 5.23 27.31 -14.77
N GLN A 396 4.39 28.25 -15.15
CA GLN A 396 4.12 29.44 -14.37
C GLN A 396 2.95 29.15 -13.40
N TYR A 397 3.17 29.34 -12.10
CA TYR A 397 2.09 29.24 -11.12
C TYR A 397 1.10 30.38 -11.31
N PHE A 398 -0.18 30.05 -11.45
CA PHE A 398 -1.22 30.98 -11.85
C PHE A 398 -2.25 31.21 -10.74
N GLY A 399 -2.24 30.38 -9.72
CA GLY A 399 -3.12 30.48 -8.57
C GLY A 399 -3.62 29.13 -8.09
N MET A 400 -4.49 29.16 -7.08
CA MET A 400 -5.03 27.97 -6.44
C MET A 400 -6.50 28.20 -6.11
N ILE A 401 -7.32 27.17 -6.32
CA ILE A 401 -8.70 27.13 -5.86
C ILE A 401 -8.74 26.16 -4.69
N THR A 402 -9.28 26.59 -3.54
CA THR A 402 -9.52 25.75 -2.39
C THR A 402 -10.92 25.16 -2.46
N VAL A 403 -11.03 23.83 -2.46
CA VAL A 403 -12.30 23.11 -2.41
C VAL A 403 -12.54 22.68 -0.97
N VAL A 404 -13.59 23.23 -0.36
CA VAL A 404 -13.96 22.92 1.02
C VAL A 404 -14.52 21.50 1.08
N THR A 405 -14.05 20.72 2.05
CA THR A 405 -14.49 19.34 2.28
C THR A 405 -15.26 19.23 3.59
N ASP A 406 -16.20 18.30 3.67
CA ASP A 406 -16.90 17.99 4.92
C ASP A 406 -16.03 17.09 5.80
N VAL A 407 -15.24 17.72 6.67
CA VAL A 407 -14.31 17.04 7.56
C VAL A 407 -14.99 16.13 8.60
N VAL A 408 -16.28 16.27 8.84
CA VAL A 408 -17.02 15.38 9.73
C VAL A 408 -17.36 14.06 9.04
N ARG A 409 -17.64 14.11 7.75
CA ARG A 409 -17.96 12.92 6.92
C ARG A 409 -16.71 12.18 6.45
N GLU A 410 -15.64 12.91 6.16
CA GLU A 410 -14.36 12.37 5.68
C GLU A 410 -13.45 11.95 6.85
N ASN A 411 -13.93 11.07 7.73
CA ASN A 411 -13.39 10.80 9.05
C ASN A 411 -11.90 10.44 9.16
N ASN A 412 -11.34 9.70 8.22
CA ASN A 412 -10.05 9.03 8.45
C ASN A 412 -8.83 9.77 7.88
N GLN A 413 -9.02 10.83 7.08
CA GLN A 413 -7.93 11.48 6.36
C GLN A 413 -8.01 13.01 6.41
N THR A 414 -8.72 13.53 7.39
CA THR A 414 -9.04 14.95 7.46
C THR A 414 -8.19 15.73 8.44
N TYR A 415 -7.30 15.08 9.18
CA TYR A 415 -6.51 15.71 10.26
C TYR A 415 -7.38 16.52 11.23
N ARG A 416 -8.49 15.93 11.62
CA ARG A 416 -9.46 16.52 12.55
C ARG A 416 -9.57 15.69 13.82
N LEU A 417 -9.67 16.35 14.96
CA LEU A 417 -9.98 15.66 16.22
C LEU A 417 -11.41 15.16 16.20
N GLY A 418 -11.59 13.89 16.55
CA GLY A 418 -12.88 13.35 16.95
C GLY A 418 -13.35 13.93 18.30
N TRP A 419 -14.64 13.80 18.61
CA TRP A 419 -15.22 14.32 19.84
C TRP A 419 -14.46 13.89 21.11
N THR A 420 -14.15 12.60 21.23
CA THR A 420 -13.42 12.05 22.39
C THR A 420 -12.02 12.65 22.55
N GLU A 421 -11.29 12.81 21.45
CA GLU A 421 -9.93 13.38 21.47
C GLU A 421 -9.96 14.89 21.69
N GLN A 422 -10.95 15.60 21.15
CA GLN A 422 -11.14 17.02 21.42
C GLN A 422 -11.38 17.29 22.93
N CYS A 423 -12.06 16.38 23.62
CA CYS A 423 -12.29 16.47 25.06
C CYS A 423 -11.03 16.16 25.89
N LYS A 424 -10.01 15.52 25.31
CA LYS A 424 -8.74 15.23 26.00
C LYS A 424 -7.70 16.32 25.77
N ASP A 425 -7.46 16.68 24.50
CA ASP A 425 -6.50 17.70 24.11
C ASP A 425 -6.85 18.27 22.73
N GLY A 426 -7.47 19.44 22.72
CA GLY A 426 -7.86 20.14 21.48
C GLY A 426 -6.68 20.68 20.66
N SER A 427 -5.47 20.66 21.19
CA SER A 427 -4.25 21.10 20.49
C SER A 427 -3.54 19.97 19.73
N LYS A 428 -4.00 18.72 19.86
CA LYS A 428 -3.32 17.54 19.33
C LYS A 428 -3.32 17.48 17.80
N MET A 429 -4.36 17.97 17.14
CA MET A 429 -4.55 17.91 15.70
C MET A 429 -5.20 19.19 15.18
N GLY A 430 -5.14 19.36 13.85
CA GLY A 430 -5.77 20.50 13.17
C GLY A 430 -7.28 20.34 12.97
N VAL A 431 -7.81 21.16 12.07
CA VAL A 431 -9.26 21.27 11.82
C VAL A 431 -9.75 20.45 10.60
N GLY A 432 -8.86 20.04 9.72
CA GLY A 432 -9.15 19.24 8.51
C GLY A 432 -8.24 19.64 7.35
N CYS A 433 -8.33 18.87 6.26
CA CYS A 433 -7.59 19.13 5.01
C CYS A 433 -8.58 19.40 3.89
N PRO A 434 -8.62 20.62 3.30
CA PRO A 434 -9.34 20.88 2.06
C PRO A 434 -8.65 20.18 0.88
N GLU A 435 -9.31 20.20 -0.28
CA GLU A 435 -8.69 19.86 -1.55
C GLU A 435 -8.28 21.13 -2.28
N TYR A 436 -7.34 21.02 -3.22
CA TYR A 436 -6.83 22.14 -3.96
C TYR A 436 -6.81 21.85 -5.46
N ILE A 437 -7.17 22.86 -6.26
CA ILE A 437 -6.94 22.84 -7.70
C ILE A 437 -5.83 23.84 -7.97
N LEU A 438 -4.63 23.35 -8.27
CA LEU A 438 -3.47 24.15 -8.58
C LEU A 438 -3.53 24.54 -10.06
N LEU A 439 -3.47 25.83 -10.34
CA LEU A 439 -3.52 26.37 -11.69
C LEU A 439 -2.10 26.73 -12.14
N PHE A 440 -1.70 26.13 -13.23
CA PHE A 440 -0.42 26.39 -13.89
C PHE A 440 -0.65 26.83 -15.31
N ARG A 441 0.30 27.58 -15.85
CA ARG A 441 0.22 28.11 -17.19
C ARG A 441 1.52 27.86 -17.94
N LYS A 442 1.44 27.44 -19.19
CA LYS A 442 2.57 27.52 -20.12
C LYS A 442 2.70 28.95 -20.60
N LEU A 443 3.92 29.47 -20.65
CA LEU A 443 4.14 30.84 -21.14
C LEU A 443 3.69 30.98 -22.58
N PRO A 444 2.95 32.05 -22.94
CA PRO A 444 2.63 32.36 -24.32
C PRO A 444 3.88 32.78 -25.10
N THR A 445 3.84 32.63 -26.42
CA THR A 445 4.94 33.06 -27.32
C THR A 445 5.09 34.58 -27.27
N ASP A 446 3.98 35.31 -27.42
CA ASP A 446 3.95 36.78 -27.21
C ASP A 446 3.60 37.10 -25.74
N ARG A 447 4.56 37.65 -25.02
CA ARG A 447 4.41 38.02 -23.61
C ARG A 447 3.91 39.46 -23.41
N SER A 448 3.78 40.26 -24.46
CA SER A 448 3.44 41.66 -24.35
C SER A 448 2.00 41.90 -23.86
N THR A 449 1.07 41.01 -24.24
CA THR A 449 -0.34 41.11 -23.89
C THR A 449 -0.74 40.11 -22.79
N ALA A 450 0.12 39.14 -22.50
CA ALA A 450 -0.16 37.99 -21.63
C ALA A 450 -1.34 37.11 -22.10
N TYR A 451 -1.83 37.27 -23.30
CA TYR A 451 -2.83 36.36 -23.87
C TYR A 451 -2.18 35.04 -24.33
N ALA A 452 -2.96 33.97 -24.40
CA ALA A 452 -2.53 32.74 -25.02
C ALA A 452 -2.39 32.95 -26.55
N ASP A 453 -1.52 32.14 -27.18
CA ASP A 453 -1.36 32.16 -28.64
C ASP A 453 -2.68 31.80 -29.34
N ASP A 454 -3.45 30.89 -28.73
CA ASP A 454 -4.83 30.56 -29.09
C ASP A 454 -5.73 30.79 -27.85
N PRO A 455 -6.34 32.01 -27.72
CA PRO A 455 -7.01 32.39 -26.50
C PRO A 455 -8.33 31.66 -26.27
N VAL A 456 -8.69 31.40 -25.00
CA VAL A 456 -10.04 31.01 -24.62
C VAL A 456 -10.97 32.24 -24.76
N LYS A 457 -11.78 32.25 -25.81
CA LYS A 457 -12.67 33.36 -26.12
C LYS A 457 -14.12 32.94 -25.98
N LYS A 458 -14.93 33.84 -25.42
CA LYS A 458 -16.37 33.73 -25.44
C LYS A 458 -16.90 34.95 -26.18
N SER A 459 -17.91 34.79 -27.03
CA SER A 459 -18.52 35.93 -27.69
C SER A 459 -19.30 36.74 -26.65
N LYS A 460 -19.40 38.05 -26.83
CA LYS A 460 -20.17 38.91 -25.93
C LYS A 460 -21.68 38.67 -26.04
N GLU A 461 -22.09 38.12 -27.17
CA GLU A 461 -23.48 37.74 -27.46
C GLU A 461 -23.87 36.49 -26.66
N ASP A 462 -22.99 35.48 -26.64
CA ASP A 462 -23.24 34.19 -25.98
C ASP A 462 -22.91 34.22 -24.49
N TYR A 463 -21.80 34.91 -24.12
CA TYR A 463 -21.36 35.06 -22.74
C TYR A 463 -21.64 36.47 -22.23
N THR A 464 -22.87 36.66 -21.76
CA THR A 464 -23.35 37.96 -21.33
C THR A 464 -22.64 38.45 -20.07
N ARG A 465 -22.72 39.79 -19.83
CA ARG A 465 -22.24 40.37 -18.57
C ARG A 465 -22.93 39.78 -17.35
N ALA A 466 -24.22 39.44 -17.49
CA ALA A 466 -24.98 38.78 -16.44
C ALA A 466 -24.42 37.42 -16.08
N GLN A 467 -24.13 36.59 -17.09
CA GLN A 467 -23.50 35.29 -16.89
C GLN A 467 -22.11 35.41 -16.26
N TRP A 468 -21.28 36.37 -16.72
CA TRP A 468 -19.99 36.63 -16.15
C TRP A 468 -20.06 36.96 -14.65
N GLN A 469 -21.03 37.76 -14.23
CA GLN A 469 -21.18 38.14 -12.82
C GLN A 469 -21.56 36.94 -11.94
N ILE A 470 -22.37 36.01 -12.44
CA ILE A 470 -22.71 34.76 -11.75
C ILE A 470 -21.48 33.86 -11.66
N ASP A 471 -20.78 33.67 -12.78
CA ASP A 471 -19.55 32.83 -12.82
C ASP A 471 -18.45 33.40 -11.91
N ALA A 472 -18.33 34.74 -11.85
CA ALA A 472 -17.35 35.42 -10.99
C ALA A 472 -17.60 35.21 -9.49
N HIS A 473 -18.83 34.89 -9.10
CA HIS A 473 -19.15 34.54 -7.72
C HIS A 473 -19.16 33.03 -7.45
N GLY A 474 -18.99 32.17 -8.46
CA GLY A 474 -18.89 30.73 -8.31
C GLY A 474 -20.16 29.98 -7.91
N TYR A 475 -21.33 30.60 -7.98
CA TYR A 475 -22.60 30.03 -7.50
C TYR A 475 -23.36 29.17 -8.51
N TRP A 476 -22.77 28.70 -9.51
CA TRP A 476 -23.49 28.04 -10.60
C TRP A 476 -23.60 26.52 -10.50
N ARG A 477 -23.08 25.91 -9.40
CA ARG A 477 -23.15 24.45 -9.19
C ARG A 477 -23.37 24.06 -7.73
N SER A 478 -24.05 24.91 -6.97
CA SER A 478 -24.31 24.63 -5.56
C SER A 478 -25.04 23.29 -5.37
N SER A 479 -24.63 22.52 -4.37
CA SER A 479 -25.31 21.29 -3.98
C SER A 479 -26.61 21.55 -3.20
N GLY A 480 -26.80 22.75 -2.70
CA GLY A 480 -27.88 23.08 -1.79
C GLY A 480 -27.71 22.51 -0.38
N ASP A 481 -26.55 21.98 -0.04
CA ASP A 481 -26.26 21.44 1.30
C ASP A 481 -26.44 22.52 2.36
N ARG A 482 -27.14 22.19 3.45
CA ARG A 482 -27.39 23.06 4.59
C ARG A 482 -27.44 22.26 5.89
N LEU A 483 -27.39 22.97 7.00
CA LEU A 483 -27.64 22.33 8.30
C LEU A 483 -29.07 21.79 8.37
N VAL A 484 -29.22 20.58 8.86
CA VAL A 484 -30.53 19.98 9.12
C VAL A 484 -31.25 20.80 10.19
N SER A 485 -32.51 21.17 9.94
CA SER A 485 -33.28 21.97 10.89
C SER A 485 -33.65 21.15 12.14
N LYS A 486 -34.06 21.85 13.20
CA LYS A 486 -34.49 21.21 14.44
C LYS A 486 -35.69 20.28 14.21
N GLU A 487 -36.64 20.71 13.42
CA GLU A 487 -37.88 19.99 13.10
C GLU A 487 -37.56 18.69 12.30
N GLU A 488 -36.60 18.78 11.38
CA GLU A 488 -36.12 17.63 10.62
C GLU A 488 -35.40 16.64 11.53
N LEU A 489 -34.52 17.11 12.42
CA LEU A 489 -33.83 16.24 13.38
C LEU A 489 -34.79 15.52 14.31
N GLU A 490 -35.88 16.19 14.74
CA GLU A 490 -36.91 15.59 15.60
C GLU A 490 -37.74 14.53 14.85
N SER A 491 -37.84 14.62 13.50
CA SER A 491 -38.64 13.71 12.67
C SER A 491 -37.86 12.50 12.11
N ILE A 492 -36.52 12.56 12.09
CA ILE A 492 -35.67 11.57 11.44
C ILE A 492 -35.04 10.64 12.48
N SER A 493 -35.14 9.32 12.26
CA SER A 493 -34.36 8.37 13.06
C SER A 493 -32.87 8.43 12.69
N VAL A 494 -31.99 8.23 13.67
CA VAL A 494 -30.52 8.26 13.47
C VAL A 494 -30.06 7.33 12.35
N ASP A 495 -30.69 6.18 12.22
CA ASP A 495 -30.35 5.18 11.19
C ASP A 495 -30.67 5.63 9.76
N ASN A 496 -31.60 6.57 9.60
CA ASN A 496 -32.04 7.07 8.29
C ASN A 496 -31.38 8.39 7.88
N LEU A 497 -30.67 9.08 8.76
CA LEU A 497 -30.14 10.41 8.51
C LEU A 497 -29.24 10.45 7.27
N GLN A 498 -28.39 9.45 7.08
CA GLN A 498 -27.49 9.36 5.94
C GLN A 498 -28.22 9.12 4.61
N ALA A 499 -29.32 8.39 4.63
CA ALA A 499 -30.16 8.18 3.44
C ALA A 499 -30.88 9.47 3.05
N VAL A 500 -31.45 10.17 4.01
CA VAL A 500 -32.12 11.47 3.82
C VAL A 500 -31.15 12.52 3.29
N TYR A 501 -29.93 12.60 3.83
CA TYR A 501 -28.88 13.48 3.32
C TYR A 501 -28.55 13.21 1.84
N ARG A 502 -28.38 11.93 1.47
CA ARG A 502 -28.09 11.55 0.07
C ARG A 502 -29.22 11.92 -0.90
N GLU A 503 -30.44 11.78 -0.45
CA GLU A 503 -31.62 12.14 -1.24
C GLU A 503 -31.71 13.66 -1.41
N TYR A 504 -31.57 14.41 -0.33
CA TYR A 504 -31.57 15.86 -0.32
C TYR A 504 -30.49 16.44 -1.26
N SER A 505 -29.25 15.98 -1.18
CA SER A 505 -28.15 16.44 -2.03
C SER A 505 -28.37 16.16 -3.53
N ARG A 506 -29.20 15.17 -3.87
CA ARG A 506 -29.55 14.86 -5.27
C ARG A 506 -30.70 15.74 -5.80
N GLU A 507 -31.59 16.14 -4.94
CA GLU A 507 -32.81 16.88 -5.31
C GLU A 507 -32.59 18.38 -5.27
N HIS A 508 -31.71 18.88 -4.42
CA HIS A 508 -31.48 20.31 -4.21
C HIS A 508 -30.16 20.75 -4.87
N ILE A 509 -30.13 20.69 -6.19
CA ILE A 509 -29.02 21.20 -6.99
C ILE A 509 -29.35 22.64 -7.41
N TYR A 510 -28.38 23.55 -7.23
CA TYR A 510 -28.50 24.92 -7.67
C TYR A 510 -28.76 24.99 -9.19
N ASN A 511 -29.83 25.68 -9.57
CA ASN A 511 -30.19 25.85 -10.97
C ASN A 511 -29.49 27.09 -11.55
N TYR A 512 -28.28 26.86 -12.07
CA TYR A 512 -27.48 27.89 -12.70
C TYR A 512 -28.16 28.52 -13.88
N GLU A 513 -28.81 27.77 -14.75
CA GLU A 513 -29.44 28.24 -15.97
C GLU A 513 -30.59 29.19 -15.67
N GLU A 514 -31.42 28.84 -14.69
CA GLU A 514 -32.52 29.72 -14.26
C GLU A 514 -31.99 31.06 -13.71
N HIS A 515 -30.89 31.02 -12.96
CA HIS A 515 -30.29 32.24 -12.41
C HIS A 515 -29.68 33.11 -13.51
N VAL A 516 -29.01 32.50 -14.49
CA VAL A 516 -28.49 33.22 -15.68
C VAL A 516 -29.60 33.88 -16.46
N GLU A 517 -30.71 33.18 -16.72
CA GLU A 517 -31.85 33.71 -17.44
C GLU A 517 -32.51 34.88 -16.69
N LEU A 518 -32.61 34.79 -15.38
CA LEU A 518 -33.09 35.90 -14.57
C LEU A 518 -32.18 37.14 -14.67
N ALA A 519 -30.86 36.94 -14.58
CA ALA A 519 -29.89 38.02 -14.71
C ALA A 519 -29.88 38.63 -16.11
N LYS A 520 -30.04 37.85 -17.18
CA LYS A 520 -30.21 38.34 -18.56
C LYS A 520 -31.44 39.24 -18.71
N LYS A 521 -32.59 38.84 -18.17
CA LYS A 521 -33.81 39.67 -18.16
C LYS A 521 -33.61 41.01 -17.46
N LEU A 522 -32.82 41.05 -16.38
CA LEU A 522 -32.48 42.30 -15.70
C LEU A 522 -31.58 43.17 -16.58
N ASP A 523 -30.62 42.60 -17.31
CA ASP A 523 -29.74 43.32 -18.23
C ASP A 523 -30.49 43.89 -19.42
N GLU A 524 -31.35 43.11 -20.07
CA GLU A 524 -32.23 43.52 -21.16
C GLU A 524 -33.13 44.70 -20.78
N ASN A 525 -33.59 44.73 -19.54
CA ASN A 525 -34.39 45.82 -18.99
C ASN A 525 -33.56 47.03 -18.51
N GLY A 526 -32.24 47.03 -18.72
CA GLY A 526 -31.34 48.09 -18.28
C GLY A 526 -31.22 48.22 -16.76
N LYS A 527 -31.60 47.19 -16.02
CA LYS A 527 -31.58 47.16 -14.54
C LYS A 527 -30.37 46.45 -13.95
N LEU A 528 -29.49 45.88 -14.77
CA LEU A 528 -28.28 45.23 -14.30
C LEU A 528 -27.14 46.26 -14.17
N PRO A 529 -26.66 46.59 -12.98
CA PRO A 529 -25.52 47.50 -12.80
C PRO A 529 -24.21 46.88 -13.28
N ALA A 530 -23.19 47.71 -13.53
CA ALA A 530 -21.87 47.23 -13.95
C ALA A 530 -21.22 46.28 -12.93
N THR A 531 -21.54 46.48 -11.66
CA THR A 531 -21.11 45.66 -10.54
C THR A 531 -22.32 45.01 -9.87
N PHE A 532 -22.93 44.03 -10.54
CA PHE A 532 -24.04 43.28 -9.98
C PHE A 532 -23.55 42.28 -8.93
N MET A 533 -24.15 42.30 -7.75
CA MET A 533 -23.86 41.33 -6.69
C MET A 533 -25.00 40.33 -6.61
N VAL A 534 -24.73 39.12 -7.09
CA VAL A 534 -25.68 37.98 -6.99
C VAL A 534 -25.72 37.39 -5.59
N VAL A 535 -24.85 37.86 -4.70
CA VAL A 535 -24.67 37.37 -3.32
C VAL A 535 -25.32 38.36 -2.36
N ALA A 536 -26.19 37.87 -1.47
CA ALA A 536 -26.75 38.68 -0.40
C ALA A 536 -25.67 39.14 0.58
N PRO A 537 -25.79 40.33 1.20
CA PRO A 537 -24.86 40.75 2.24
C PRO A 537 -24.73 39.70 3.35
N GLY A 538 -23.53 39.42 3.76
CA GLY A 538 -23.22 38.38 4.75
C GLY A 538 -22.96 36.97 4.19
N SER A 539 -23.17 36.78 2.88
CA SER A 539 -22.83 35.55 2.16
C SER A 539 -21.75 35.88 1.13
N TRP A 540 -20.49 35.62 1.46
CA TRP A 540 -19.38 35.86 0.55
C TRP A 540 -18.93 34.52 -0.04
N ASN A 541 -18.96 34.45 -1.36
CA ASN A 541 -18.32 33.34 -2.08
C ASN A 541 -17.26 33.91 -2.99
N GLN A 542 -16.08 33.31 -2.96
CA GLN A 542 -14.91 33.78 -3.70
C GLN A 542 -14.58 32.75 -4.79
N MET A 543 -14.05 33.21 -5.91
CA MET A 543 -13.70 32.31 -7.02
C MET A 543 -12.63 31.30 -6.65
N GLU A 544 -11.80 31.64 -5.69
CA GLU A 544 -10.69 30.82 -5.16
C GLU A 544 -11.13 29.87 -4.03
N VAL A 545 -12.36 29.95 -3.56
CA VAL A 545 -12.90 29.07 -2.51
C VAL A 545 -14.23 28.50 -2.99
N TRP A 546 -14.28 27.20 -3.21
CA TRP A 546 -15.49 26.47 -3.57
C TRP A 546 -15.99 25.68 -2.38
N ASP A 547 -17.06 26.14 -1.76
CA ASP A 547 -17.70 25.52 -0.59
C ASP A 547 -19.01 24.80 -0.97
N ASP A 548 -19.37 24.79 -2.26
CA ASP A 548 -20.62 24.32 -2.81
C ASP A 548 -20.50 23.10 -3.72
N ILE A 549 -19.36 22.38 -3.71
CA ILE A 549 -19.15 21.20 -4.55
C ILE A 549 -19.99 20.02 -4.04
N ASN A 550 -20.81 19.45 -4.91
CA ASN A 550 -21.58 18.26 -4.59
C ASN A 550 -20.67 17.01 -4.56
N ARG A 551 -20.30 16.57 -3.37
CA ARG A 551 -19.39 15.43 -3.14
C ARG A 551 -19.96 14.09 -3.64
N MET A 552 -21.25 13.96 -3.78
CA MET A 552 -21.93 12.72 -4.24
C MET A 552 -22.05 12.65 -5.77
N ARG A 553 -21.80 13.75 -6.48
CA ARG A 553 -21.91 13.82 -7.94
C ARG A 553 -20.62 13.33 -8.61
N THR A 554 -20.45 11.99 -8.60
CA THR A 554 -19.31 11.27 -9.17
C THR A 554 -19.77 10.08 -10.00
N LEU A 555 -18.87 9.49 -10.80
CA LEU A 555 -19.17 8.27 -11.57
C LEU A 555 -19.27 7.00 -10.70
N ASN A 556 -18.76 7.02 -9.46
CA ASN A 556 -18.87 5.87 -8.55
C ASN A 556 -20.31 5.46 -8.25
N THR A 557 -21.26 6.39 -8.32
CA THR A 557 -22.68 6.06 -8.16
C THR A 557 -23.16 5.08 -9.23
N ALA A 558 -22.65 5.18 -10.44
CA ALA A 558 -22.95 4.24 -11.52
C ALA A 558 -22.22 2.89 -11.33
N GLN A 559 -20.98 2.89 -10.87
CA GLN A 559 -20.24 1.64 -10.53
C GLN A 559 -20.93 0.85 -9.41
N SER A 560 -21.36 1.51 -8.35
CA SER A 560 -22.10 0.87 -7.25
C SER A 560 -23.38 0.18 -7.74
N ARG A 561 -24.14 0.81 -8.66
CA ARG A 561 -25.33 0.21 -9.26
C ARG A 561 -25.00 -1.02 -10.12
N ARG A 562 -23.84 -1.06 -10.77
CA ARG A 562 -23.37 -2.15 -11.62
C ARG A 562 -22.63 -3.23 -10.83
N ARG A 563 -22.42 -3.09 -9.52
CA ARG A 563 -21.59 -3.94 -8.64
C ARG A 563 -20.15 -4.07 -9.15
N ALA A 564 -19.63 -3.04 -9.82
CA ALA A 564 -18.25 -2.95 -10.27
C ALA A 564 -17.30 -2.55 -9.13
N GLN A 565 -16.02 -2.75 -9.31
CA GLN A 565 -15.00 -2.27 -8.38
C GLN A 565 -15.03 -0.74 -8.34
N MET A 566 -15.31 -0.17 -7.18
CA MET A 566 -15.42 1.29 -7.03
C MET A 566 -14.04 1.95 -7.09
N HIS A 567 -13.95 3.04 -7.84
CA HIS A 567 -12.75 3.88 -7.85
C HIS A 567 -12.49 4.47 -6.45
N VAL A 568 -11.24 4.45 -6.00
CA VAL A 568 -10.88 4.83 -4.62
C VAL A 568 -11.14 6.32 -4.34
N CYS A 569 -10.80 7.20 -5.29
CA CYS A 569 -10.97 8.66 -5.18
C CYS A 569 -11.60 9.23 -6.46
N PRO A 570 -12.94 9.18 -6.61
CA PRO A 570 -13.57 9.69 -7.80
C PRO A 570 -13.60 11.22 -7.81
N LEU A 571 -13.24 11.82 -8.94
CA LEU A 571 -13.31 13.28 -9.12
C LEU A 571 -14.78 13.73 -9.26
N GLN A 572 -15.16 14.83 -8.61
CA GLN A 572 -16.49 15.37 -8.67
C GLN A 572 -16.76 16.06 -10.01
N LEU A 573 -17.90 15.77 -10.62
CA LEU A 573 -18.30 16.35 -11.90
C LEU A 573 -18.39 17.87 -11.86
N ASP A 574 -18.82 18.46 -10.75
CA ASP A 574 -18.88 19.91 -10.56
C ASP A 574 -17.53 20.58 -10.76
N ILE A 575 -16.45 19.99 -10.23
CA ILE A 575 -15.08 20.47 -10.39
C ILE A 575 -14.69 20.46 -11.87
N VAL A 576 -14.89 19.31 -12.52
CA VAL A 576 -14.50 19.10 -13.91
C VAL A 576 -15.24 20.05 -14.85
N GLU A 577 -16.55 20.19 -14.69
CA GLU A 577 -17.38 21.08 -15.50
C GLU A 577 -16.95 22.53 -15.37
N ARG A 578 -16.69 23.04 -14.16
CA ARG A 578 -16.22 24.39 -13.91
C ARG A 578 -14.87 24.66 -14.57
N ILE A 579 -13.92 23.76 -14.45
CA ILE A 579 -12.57 23.91 -15.05
C ILE A 579 -12.64 23.89 -16.57
N ILE A 580 -13.37 22.94 -17.17
CA ILE A 580 -13.53 22.85 -18.63
C ILE A 580 -14.22 24.12 -19.18
N ASN A 581 -15.31 24.55 -18.58
CA ASN A 581 -16.02 25.72 -18.99
C ASN A 581 -15.19 27.02 -18.94
N ARG A 582 -14.34 27.12 -17.92
CA ARG A 582 -13.53 28.32 -17.69
C ARG A 582 -12.29 28.38 -18.58
N TYR A 583 -11.62 27.26 -18.79
CA TYR A 583 -10.29 27.24 -19.38
C TYR A 583 -10.21 26.59 -20.76
N SER A 584 -11.34 26.30 -21.39
CA SER A 584 -11.39 25.77 -22.77
C SER A 584 -12.53 26.32 -23.59
N ASN A 585 -12.34 26.36 -24.92
CA ASN A 585 -13.37 26.61 -25.90
C ASN A 585 -14.05 25.32 -26.37
N GLU A 586 -15.20 25.41 -27.02
CA GLU A 586 -15.76 24.26 -27.75
C GLU A 586 -14.78 23.80 -28.87
N GLY A 587 -14.65 22.50 -29.04
CA GLY A 587 -13.69 21.90 -29.97
C GLY A 587 -12.27 21.75 -29.44
N ASP A 588 -11.93 22.41 -28.32
CA ASP A 588 -10.60 22.28 -27.70
C ASP A 588 -10.32 20.84 -27.19
N THR A 589 -9.07 20.44 -27.19
CA THR A 589 -8.61 19.16 -26.64
C THR A 589 -8.36 19.29 -25.13
N VAL A 590 -9.06 18.49 -24.33
CA VAL A 590 -8.89 18.37 -22.88
C VAL A 590 -8.25 17.03 -22.57
N TYR A 591 -7.13 17.04 -21.86
CA TYR A 591 -6.33 15.86 -21.57
C TYR A 591 -6.24 15.55 -20.07
N ASP A 592 -6.46 14.28 -19.72
CA ASP A 592 -6.27 13.72 -18.39
C ASP A 592 -5.28 12.55 -18.45
N PRO A 593 -4.02 12.71 -17.97
CA PRO A 593 -3.03 11.64 -17.94
C PRO A 593 -3.32 10.56 -16.90
N PHE A 594 -4.19 10.81 -15.92
CA PHE A 594 -4.61 9.88 -14.87
C PHE A 594 -6.13 9.69 -14.90
N GLY A 595 -6.65 9.19 -16.02
CA GLY A 595 -8.05 9.21 -16.38
C GLY A 595 -9.03 8.53 -15.42
N GLY A 596 -8.58 7.53 -14.66
CA GLY A 596 -9.43 6.76 -13.75
C GLY A 596 -10.67 6.24 -14.48
N LEU A 597 -11.86 6.68 -14.05
CA LEU A 597 -13.14 6.39 -14.72
C LEU A 597 -13.41 7.27 -15.93
N MET A 598 -12.41 7.92 -16.50
CA MET A 598 -12.54 8.85 -17.62
C MET A 598 -13.49 10.04 -17.34
N THR A 599 -13.55 10.49 -16.09
CA THR A 599 -14.45 11.58 -15.70
C THR A 599 -14.20 12.87 -16.50
N VAL A 600 -12.93 13.24 -16.67
CA VAL A 600 -12.54 14.46 -17.40
C VAL A 600 -12.80 14.31 -18.91
N PRO A 601 -12.32 13.27 -19.61
CA PRO A 601 -12.62 13.09 -21.03
C PRO A 601 -14.11 13.00 -21.33
N MET A 602 -14.87 12.25 -20.54
CA MET A 602 -16.31 12.10 -20.69
C MET A 602 -17.03 13.45 -20.54
N THR A 603 -16.66 14.23 -19.53
CA THR A 603 -17.25 15.56 -19.30
C THR A 603 -16.88 16.53 -20.43
N ALA A 604 -15.64 16.47 -20.93
CA ALA A 604 -15.19 17.26 -22.07
C ALA A 604 -16.06 17.00 -23.31
N VAL A 605 -16.35 15.73 -23.62
CA VAL A 605 -17.24 15.37 -24.73
C VAL A 605 -18.67 15.91 -24.53
N LYS A 606 -19.21 15.76 -23.33
CA LYS A 606 -20.55 16.31 -22.99
C LYS A 606 -20.64 17.84 -23.15
N MET A 607 -19.52 18.52 -22.97
CA MET A 607 -19.40 19.97 -23.12
C MET A 607 -18.89 20.40 -24.51
N HIS A 608 -18.94 19.52 -25.50
CA HIS A 608 -18.52 19.77 -26.89
C HIS A 608 -17.02 20.04 -27.08
N ARG A 609 -16.17 19.40 -26.26
CA ARG A 609 -14.73 19.38 -26.42
C ARG A 609 -14.28 18.01 -26.91
N TYR A 610 -13.04 17.90 -27.34
CA TYR A 610 -12.40 16.62 -27.59
C TYR A 610 -11.76 16.11 -26.29
N GLY A 611 -12.23 14.97 -25.79
CA GLY A 611 -11.73 14.38 -24.55
C GLY A 611 -10.63 13.36 -24.82
N LYS A 612 -9.43 13.53 -24.22
CA LYS A 612 -8.35 12.55 -24.24
C LYS A 612 -8.01 12.11 -22.82
N GLY A 613 -7.85 10.79 -22.60
CA GLY A 613 -7.50 10.24 -21.30
C GLY A 613 -6.62 9.02 -21.41
N CYS A 614 -5.73 8.84 -20.42
CA CYS A 614 -4.88 7.68 -20.25
C CYS A 614 -5.16 7.04 -18.89
N GLU A 615 -5.27 5.72 -18.83
CA GLU A 615 -5.50 4.97 -17.59
C GLU A 615 -4.68 3.67 -17.60
N LEU A 616 -4.00 3.42 -16.49
CA LEU A 616 -3.12 2.28 -16.30
C LEU A 616 -3.84 1.07 -15.69
N ASN A 617 -4.96 1.30 -14.96
CA ASN A 617 -5.76 0.22 -14.39
C ASN A 617 -6.77 -0.31 -15.43
N PRO A 618 -6.70 -1.61 -15.80
CA PRO A 618 -7.56 -2.19 -16.83
C PRO A 618 -9.04 -2.19 -16.47
N ASP A 619 -9.37 -2.30 -15.18
CA ASP A 619 -10.76 -2.32 -14.73
C ASP A 619 -11.37 -0.91 -14.76
N TYR A 620 -10.61 0.10 -14.32
CA TYR A 620 -11.04 1.50 -14.41
C TYR A 620 -11.15 1.96 -15.85
N PHE A 621 -10.18 1.59 -16.70
CA PHE A 621 -10.24 1.87 -18.13
C PHE A 621 -11.50 1.28 -18.79
N ARG A 622 -11.75 -0.03 -18.56
CA ARG A 622 -12.93 -0.72 -19.13
C ARG A 622 -14.23 -0.06 -18.68
N ASP A 623 -14.34 0.24 -17.39
CA ASP A 623 -15.52 0.89 -16.83
C ASP A 623 -15.68 2.32 -17.36
N GLY A 624 -14.58 3.09 -17.44
CA GLY A 624 -14.54 4.47 -17.91
C GLY A 624 -14.96 4.62 -19.37
N VAL A 625 -14.49 3.72 -20.25
CA VAL A 625 -14.87 3.71 -21.67
C VAL A 625 -16.35 3.34 -21.85
N GLY A 626 -16.96 2.69 -20.87
CA GLY A 626 -18.39 2.33 -20.89
C GLY A 626 -19.35 3.47 -20.53
N TYR A 627 -18.85 4.67 -20.16
CA TYR A 627 -19.64 5.88 -19.89
C TYR A 627 -19.70 6.82 -21.08
#